data_ac8f0b994267eb9e26d95bdeca57df4e
#
_entry.id   ac8f0b994267eb9e26d95bdeca57df4e
#
_cell.length_a   1.000
_cell.length_b   1.000
_cell.length_c   1.000
_cell.angle_alpha   90.00
_cell.angle_beta   90.00
_cell.angle_gamma   90.00
#
_symmetry.space_group_name_H-M   'P 1'
#
loop_
_entity.id
_entity.type
_entity.pdbx_description
1 polymer ?
#
loop_
_entity_poly.entity_id
_entity_poly.type
_entity_poly.pdbx_seq_one_letter_code
_entity_poly.pdbx_strand_id
1 'polypeptide(L)'
;MYKIISILLFLTLSCQQKNEVSETSQELLSHDKMVHIIKDIRLADSNAKLLKINRDSMNLMLEQHYDTIFQLHSVEKKVFVDSYTYYMEKPEQLNLIFEKVIEELLKLDIQYNN
;
A
#
# COMPACT_ATOMS: atom_id res chain seq x y z
N MET A 1 5.32 -44.24 -49.75
CA MET A 1 4.10 -43.94 -48.98
C MET A 1 4.40 -43.75 -47.50
N TYR A 2 5.14 -44.62 -46.85
CA TYR A 2 5.37 -44.50 -45.39
C TYR A 2 6.24 -43.31 -44.96
N LYS A 3 7.09 -42.79 -45.83
CA LYS A 3 7.93 -41.61 -45.52
C LYS A 3 7.16 -40.28 -45.47
N ILE A 4 6.03 -40.20 -46.15
CA ILE A 4 5.19 -38.96 -46.17
C ILE A 4 4.28 -38.92 -44.95
N ILE A 5 3.86 -40.08 -44.45
CA ILE A 5 3.01 -40.17 -43.24
C ILE A 5 3.80 -39.81 -41.97
N SER A 6 5.12 -40.12 -41.95
CA SER A 6 5.98 -39.81 -40.81
C SER A 6 6.25 -38.30 -40.64
N ILE A 7 6.17 -37.53 -41.73
CA ILE A 7 6.41 -36.06 -41.68
C ILE A 7 5.16 -35.31 -41.20
N LEU A 8 3.97 -35.90 -41.38
CA LEU A 8 2.70 -35.23 -40.97
C LEU A 8 2.41 -35.31 -39.48
N LEU A 9 3.13 -36.17 -38.73
CA LEU A 9 2.91 -36.39 -37.32
C LEU A 9 3.69 -35.40 -36.41
N PHE A 10 4.61 -34.62 -37.00
CA PHE A 10 5.46 -33.69 -36.23
C PHE A 10 4.96 -32.25 -36.15
N LEU A 11 3.81 -31.93 -36.73
CA LEU A 11 3.29 -30.55 -36.81
C LEU A 11 2.24 -30.18 -35.73
N THR A 12 2.01 -31.01 -34.73
CA THR A 12 0.98 -30.72 -33.70
C THR A 12 1.54 -30.37 -32.34
N LEU A 13 2.83 -30.07 -32.22
CA LEU A 13 3.36 -29.42 -31.01
C LEU A 13 3.37 -27.90 -31.18
N SER A 14 2.19 -27.36 -31.47
CA SER A 14 1.93 -25.95 -31.22
C SER A 14 1.92 -25.76 -29.71
N CYS A 15 3.03 -25.30 -29.17
CA CYS A 15 3.09 -24.73 -27.84
C CYS A 15 2.02 -23.65 -27.76
N GLN A 16 0.91 -23.93 -27.08
CA GLN A 16 0.08 -22.91 -26.47
C GLN A 16 0.97 -22.21 -25.46
N GLN A 17 1.60 -21.15 -25.89
CA GLN A 17 2.16 -20.14 -25.01
C GLN A 17 0.97 -19.50 -24.31
N LYS A 18 0.61 -20.09 -23.16
CA LYS A 18 -0.26 -19.46 -22.20
C LYS A 18 0.44 -18.15 -21.87
N ASN A 19 -0.06 -17.06 -22.42
CA ASN A 19 0.23 -15.74 -21.91
C ASN A 19 -0.27 -15.76 -20.47
N GLU A 20 0.59 -16.15 -19.56
CA GLU A 20 0.47 -15.72 -18.18
C GLU A 20 0.59 -14.21 -18.27
N VAL A 21 -0.57 -13.55 -18.28
CA VAL A 21 -0.66 -12.20 -17.78
C VAL A 21 -0.04 -12.32 -16.41
N SER A 22 1.20 -11.87 -16.29
CA SER A 22 1.82 -11.60 -15.01
C SER A 22 0.87 -10.64 -14.33
N GLU A 23 -0.07 -11.18 -13.55
CA GLU A 23 -0.64 -10.45 -12.44
C GLU A 23 0.59 -10.08 -11.63
N THR A 24 1.04 -8.85 -11.85
CA THR A 24 1.96 -8.19 -10.94
C THR A 24 1.26 -8.33 -9.60
N SER A 25 1.69 -9.28 -8.79
CA SER A 25 1.17 -9.46 -7.45
C SER A 25 1.43 -8.12 -6.78
N GLN A 26 0.35 -7.31 -6.72
CA GLN A 26 0.39 -6.00 -6.12
C GLN A 26 0.82 -6.24 -4.69
N GLU A 27 2.03 -5.82 -4.35
CA GLU A 27 2.59 -6.01 -3.01
C GLU A 27 1.77 -5.17 -2.04
N LEU A 28 0.82 -5.84 -1.39
CA LEU A 28 -0.04 -5.19 -0.40
C LEU A 28 0.68 -5.10 0.93
N LEU A 29 0.58 -3.97 1.56
CA LEU A 29 1.09 -3.77 2.91
C LEU A 29 0.25 -4.57 3.92
N SER A 30 0.93 -5.16 4.90
CA SER A 30 0.27 -5.85 6.02
C SER A 30 -0.55 -4.86 6.87
N HIS A 31 -1.50 -5.37 7.65
CA HIS A 31 -2.27 -4.55 8.60
C HIS A 31 -1.35 -3.75 9.53
N ASP A 32 -0.33 -4.40 10.12
CA ASP A 32 0.59 -3.72 11.04
C ASP A 32 1.37 -2.60 10.34
N LYS A 33 1.81 -2.83 9.11
CA LYS A 33 2.49 -1.79 8.34
C LYS A 33 1.56 -0.62 8.03
N MET A 34 0.32 -0.89 7.66
CA MET A 34 -0.71 0.13 7.46
C MET A 34 -0.98 0.93 8.74
N VAL A 35 -1.09 0.25 9.88
CA VAL A 35 -1.29 0.90 11.21
C VAL A 35 -0.18 1.90 11.50
N HIS A 36 1.07 1.50 11.35
CA HIS A 36 2.20 2.38 11.66
C HIS A 36 2.26 3.60 10.74
N ILE A 37 2.06 3.42 9.44
CA ILE A 37 2.08 4.52 8.48
C ILE A 37 0.91 5.48 8.73
N ILE A 38 -0.31 4.97 8.90
CA ILE A 38 -1.51 5.79 9.15
C ILE A 38 -1.38 6.55 10.47
N LYS A 39 -0.85 5.93 11.52
CA LYS A 39 -0.57 6.60 12.79
C LYS A 39 0.35 7.81 12.59
N ASP A 40 1.46 7.64 11.89
CA ASP A 40 2.42 8.71 11.67
C ASP A 40 1.84 9.84 10.79
N ILE A 41 1.04 9.50 9.78
CA ILE A 41 0.27 10.47 8.99
C ILE A 41 -0.68 11.27 9.90
N ARG A 42 -1.43 10.61 10.79
CA ARG A 42 -2.35 11.28 11.71
C ARG A 42 -1.64 12.22 12.67
N LEU A 43 -0.47 11.85 13.17
CA LEU A 43 0.37 12.72 13.99
C LEU A 43 0.84 13.96 13.21
N ALA A 44 1.30 13.78 11.99
CA ALA A 44 1.71 14.89 11.12
C ALA A 44 0.55 15.85 10.84
N ASP A 45 -0.62 15.32 10.48
CA ASP A 45 -1.85 16.10 10.24
C ASP A 45 -2.27 16.90 11.47
N SER A 46 -2.19 16.29 12.66
CA SER A 46 -2.56 16.94 13.90
C SER A 46 -1.61 18.09 14.24
N ASN A 47 -0.31 17.88 14.07
CA ASN A 47 0.70 18.91 14.29
C ASN A 47 0.54 20.08 13.31
N ALA A 48 0.26 19.79 12.03
CA ALA A 48 0.05 20.81 11.02
C ALA A 48 -1.15 21.73 11.35
N LYS A 49 -2.23 21.17 11.92
CA LYS A 49 -3.42 21.95 12.31
C LYS A 49 -3.15 22.94 13.46
N LEU A 50 -2.12 22.70 14.26
CA LEU A 50 -1.72 23.61 15.34
C LEU A 50 -0.95 24.83 14.80
N LEU A 51 -0.42 24.75 13.61
CA LEU A 51 0.32 25.85 12.99
C LEU A 51 -0.64 26.84 12.33
N LYS A 52 -0.48 28.12 12.67
CA LYS A 52 -1.27 29.21 12.07
C LYS A 52 -0.64 29.67 10.76
N ILE A 53 -0.55 28.79 9.79
CA ILE A 53 0.00 29.06 8.45
C ILE A 53 -1.13 29.05 7.41
N ASN A 54 -0.88 29.69 6.26
CA ASN A 54 -1.84 29.67 5.16
C ASN A 54 -1.96 28.26 4.55
N ARG A 55 -3.05 28.02 3.82
CA ARG A 55 -3.38 26.70 3.26
C ARG A 55 -2.29 26.16 2.32
N ASP A 56 -1.70 27.00 1.46
CA ASP A 56 -0.72 26.55 0.47
C ASP A 56 0.57 26.08 1.15
N SER A 57 1.03 26.86 2.13
CA SER A 57 2.20 26.48 2.95
C SER A 57 1.93 25.21 3.76
N MET A 58 0.70 25.03 4.28
CA MET A 58 0.30 23.81 4.98
C MET A 58 0.31 22.60 4.06
N ASN A 59 -0.25 22.69 2.86
CA ASN A 59 -0.29 21.59 1.91
C ASN A 59 1.13 21.16 1.50
N LEU A 60 2.01 22.12 1.21
CA LEU A 60 3.39 21.82 0.87
C LEU A 60 4.14 21.14 2.01
N MET A 61 3.93 21.59 3.25
CA MET A 61 4.53 21.00 4.44
C MET A 61 4.01 19.57 4.66
N LEU A 62 2.72 19.33 4.53
CA LEU A 62 2.13 18.00 4.68
C LEU A 62 2.64 17.04 3.60
N GLU A 63 2.78 17.49 2.36
CA GLU A 63 3.35 16.67 1.29
C GLU A 63 4.77 16.23 1.61
N GLN A 64 5.62 17.15 2.10
CA GLN A 64 6.98 16.84 2.53
C GLN A 64 7.01 15.86 3.72
N HIS A 65 6.09 16.02 4.69
CA HIS A 65 5.96 15.12 5.82
C HIS A 65 5.55 13.70 5.37
N TYR A 66 4.61 13.59 4.45
CA TYR A 66 4.18 12.28 3.93
C TYR A 66 5.32 11.57 3.19
N ASP A 67 6.07 12.28 2.37
CA ASP A 67 7.24 11.72 1.69
C ASP A 67 8.28 11.22 2.71
N THR A 68 8.52 11.98 3.77
CA THR A 68 9.40 11.57 4.88
C THR A 68 8.87 10.33 5.59
N ILE A 69 7.56 10.24 5.87
CA ILE A 69 6.93 9.10 6.52
C ILE A 69 7.10 7.84 5.64
N PHE A 70 6.83 7.93 4.33
CA PHE A 70 7.01 6.80 3.44
C PHE A 70 8.47 6.35 3.36
N GLN A 71 9.42 7.26 3.35
CA GLN A 71 10.86 6.93 3.40
C GLN A 71 11.23 6.23 4.71
N LEU A 72 10.77 6.72 5.86
CA LEU A 72 11.02 6.10 7.17
C LEU A 72 10.50 4.67 7.25
N HIS A 73 9.37 4.41 6.61
CA HIS A 73 8.78 3.08 6.55
C HIS A 73 9.32 2.21 5.41
N SER A 74 10.22 2.73 4.57
CA SER A 74 10.74 2.06 3.38
C SER A 74 9.62 1.56 2.45
N VAL A 75 8.62 2.42 2.21
CA VAL A 75 7.43 2.14 1.39
C VAL A 75 7.30 3.20 0.32
N GLU A 76 7.05 2.78 -0.90
CA GLU A 76 6.67 3.71 -1.97
C GLU A 76 5.24 4.22 -1.74
N LYS A 77 5.01 5.51 -1.97
CA LYS A 77 3.69 6.14 -1.87
C LYS A 77 2.62 5.37 -2.65
N LYS A 78 2.97 4.90 -3.85
CA LYS A 78 2.06 4.13 -4.70
C LYS A 78 1.61 2.84 -4.02
N VAL A 79 2.53 2.09 -3.40
CA VAL A 79 2.23 0.83 -2.70
C VAL A 79 1.29 1.08 -1.52
N PHE A 80 1.49 2.18 -0.79
CA PHE A 80 0.57 2.58 0.29
C PHE A 80 -0.83 2.92 -0.25
N VAL A 81 -0.92 3.72 -1.31
CA VAL A 81 -2.21 4.12 -1.91
C VAL A 81 -2.96 2.90 -2.45
N ASP A 82 -2.28 2.00 -3.13
CA ASP A 82 -2.87 0.77 -3.66
C ASP A 82 -3.36 -0.14 -2.51
N SER A 83 -2.57 -0.27 -1.44
CA SER A 83 -2.97 -1.03 -0.24
C SER A 83 -4.16 -0.41 0.47
N TYR A 84 -4.16 0.91 0.61
CA TYR A 84 -5.27 1.63 1.24
C TYR A 84 -6.57 1.45 0.43
N THR A 85 -6.49 1.56 -0.90
CA THR A 85 -7.62 1.34 -1.80
C THR A 85 -8.15 -0.10 -1.66
N TYR A 86 -7.26 -1.08 -1.59
CA TYR A 86 -7.65 -2.47 -1.36
C TYR A 86 -8.41 -2.67 -0.04
N TYR A 87 -7.93 -2.07 1.05
CA TYR A 87 -8.61 -2.17 2.35
C TYR A 87 -9.91 -1.37 2.41
N MET A 88 -10.06 -0.29 1.65
CA MET A 88 -11.32 0.44 1.53
C MET A 88 -12.46 -0.43 0.96
N GLU A 89 -12.13 -1.41 0.13
CA GLU A 89 -13.10 -2.39 -0.38
C GLU A 89 -13.43 -3.50 0.63
N LYS A 90 -12.74 -3.52 1.77
CA LYS A 90 -12.87 -4.53 2.84
C LYS A 90 -13.11 -3.85 4.19
N PRO A 91 -14.34 -3.36 4.45
CA PRO A 91 -14.65 -2.53 5.63
C PRO A 91 -14.27 -3.17 6.96
N GLU A 92 -14.43 -4.48 7.10
CA GLU A 92 -14.06 -5.20 8.33
C GLU A 92 -12.56 -5.13 8.60
N GLN A 93 -11.73 -5.33 7.58
CA GLN A 93 -10.27 -5.26 7.71
C GLN A 93 -9.80 -3.82 7.93
N LEU A 94 -10.40 -2.86 7.24
CA LEU A 94 -10.10 -1.45 7.43
C LEU A 94 -10.44 -0.99 8.85
N ASN A 95 -11.57 -1.42 9.40
CA ASN A 95 -11.94 -1.11 10.79
C ASN A 95 -10.92 -1.65 11.79
N LEU A 96 -10.43 -2.88 11.61
CA LEU A 96 -9.38 -3.44 12.47
C LEU A 96 -8.08 -2.62 12.41
N ILE A 97 -7.72 -2.13 11.23
CA ILE A 97 -6.57 -1.23 11.07
C ILE A 97 -6.80 0.07 11.86
N PHE A 98 -7.95 0.71 11.71
CA PHE A 98 -8.24 1.96 12.40
C PHE A 98 -8.37 1.81 13.92
N GLU A 99 -8.96 0.73 14.41
CA GLU A 99 -9.01 0.43 15.84
C GLU A 99 -7.59 0.36 16.43
N LYS A 100 -6.67 -0.34 15.76
CA LYS A 100 -5.26 -0.38 16.17
C LYS A 100 -4.56 0.98 16.08
N VAL A 101 -4.84 1.78 15.06
CA VAL A 101 -4.30 3.14 14.96
C VAL A 101 -4.72 3.98 16.17
N ILE A 102 -5.99 3.92 16.55
CA ILE A 102 -6.51 4.63 17.72
C ILE A 102 -5.83 4.13 19.01
N GLU A 103 -5.70 2.82 19.17
CA GLU A 103 -5.01 2.22 20.32
C GLU A 103 -3.56 2.73 20.44
N GLU A 104 -2.81 2.75 19.35
CA GLU A 104 -1.43 3.23 19.33
C GLU A 104 -1.32 4.73 19.62
N LEU A 105 -2.24 5.54 19.11
CA LEU A 105 -2.29 6.98 19.42
C LEU A 105 -2.61 7.23 20.90
N LEU A 106 -3.52 6.48 21.50
CA LEU A 106 -3.84 6.57 22.93
C LEU A 106 -2.65 6.18 23.82
N LYS A 107 -1.88 5.16 23.43
CA LYS A 107 -0.64 4.79 24.15
C LYS A 107 0.37 5.93 24.16
N LEU A 108 0.53 6.63 23.04
CA LEU A 108 1.42 7.78 22.95
C LEU A 108 0.95 8.91 23.87
N ASP A 109 -0.35 9.23 23.88
CA ASP A 109 -0.91 10.28 24.74
C ASP A 109 -0.65 10.01 26.22
N ILE A 110 -0.82 8.77 26.66
CA ILE A 110 -0.52 8.37 28.04
C ILE A 110 0.97 8.54 28.38
N GLN A 111 1.87 8.23 27.43
CA GLN A 111 3.32 8.37 27.66
C GLN A 111 3.77 9.82 27.76
N TYR A 112 3.12 10.75 27.06
CA TYR A 112 3.48 12.16 27.07
C TYR A 112 2.85 12.94 28.25
N ASN A 113 1.76 12.44 28.83
CA ASN A 113 1.01 13.12 29.88
C ASN A 113 1.30 12.60 31.31
N ASN A 114 2.21 11.62 31.46
CA ASN A 114 2.73 11.11 32.72
C ASN A 114 4.17 11.58 32.97
#